data_a3fa9bd7518863fb14b3395536d4cd89
#
_entry.id   a3fa9bd7518863fb14b3395536d4cd89
#
_cell.length_a   1.000
_cell.length_b   1.000
_cell.length_c   1.000
_cell.angle_alpha   90.00
_cell.angle_beta   90.00
_cell.angle_gamma   90.00
#
_symmetry.space_group_name_H-M   'P 1'
#
loop_
_entity.id
_entity.type
_entity.pdbx_description
1 polymer ?
#
loop_
_entity_poly.entity_id
_entity_poly.type
_entity_poly.pdbx_seq_one_letter_code
_entity_poly.pdbx_strand_id
1 'polypeptide(L)'
;GWHVVIYFEAVDLPELWDFFTSLPTAVVVDHMVRPDVTQPVDGPEFELFVKFMREHPNVWSKVSCPERLSIAGPPALDGERNAYRDVVPFARRIVETFPDRVLWGTDWPHPNLKNHMPDDGLLVDFIPHIATTAELQRKMLVDNPMRLYWPEQS
;
A
#
# COMPACT_ATOMS: atom_id res chain seq x y z
N GLY A 1 12.13 -18.62 -4.36
CA GLY A 1 12.78 -17.97 -3.24
C GLY A 1 11.80 -17.54 -2.18
N TRP A 2 12.31 -17.13 -1.03
CA TRP A 2 11.53 -16.55 0.05
C TRP A 2 11.63 -15.03 -0.02
N HIS A 3 10.61 -14.32 0.45
CA HIS A 3 10.63 -12.89 0.71
C HIS A 3 10.13 -12.62 2.14
N VAL A 4 10.43 -11.45 2.66
CA VAL A 4 10.00 -11.03 4.00
C VAL A 4 8.86 -10.03 3.85
N VAL A 5 7.78 -10.26 4.58
CA VAL A 5 6.67 -9.29 4.72
C VAL A 5 6.80 -8.65 6.08
N ILE A 6 6.84 -7.33 6.12
CA ILE A 6 7.07 -6.56 7.34
C ILE A 6 6.04 -5.45 7.50
N TYR A 7 5.68 -5.21 8.75
CA TYR A 7 4.86 -4.09 9.17
C TYR A 7 5.65 -3.18 10.11
N PHE A 8 5.67 -1.91 9.82
CA PHE A 8 6.20 -0.84 10.69
C PHE A 8 5.51 0.48 10.32
N GLU A 9 5.64 1.48 11.16
CA GLU A 9 5.10 2.81 10.91
C GLU A 9 6.16 3.73 10.28
N ALA A 10 5.74 4.70 9.48
CA ALA A 10 6.66 5.58 8.76
C ALA A 10 7.68 6.27 9.66
N VAL A 11 7.27 6.60 10.88
CA VAL A 11 8.12 7.22 11.90
C VAL A 11 9.31 6.34 12.32
N ASP A 12 9.18 5.01 12.21
CA ASP A 12 10.23 4.06 12.60
C ASP A 12 11.28 3.84 11.50
N LEU A 13 10.98 4.26 10.27
CA LEU A 13 11.83 3.99 9.12
C LEU A 13 13.28 4.49 9.27
N PRO A 14 13.56 5.66 9.85
CA PRO A 14 14.94 6.11 10.03
C PRO A 14 15.81 5.15 10.86
N GLU A 15 15.24 4.56 11.91
CA GLU A 15 15.96 3.63 12.78
C GLU A 15 16.10 2.23 12.15
N LEU A 16 15.16 1.85 11.28
CA LEU A 16 15.10 0.52 10.67
C LEU A 16 15.74 0.46 9.28
N TRP A 17 16.16 1.61 8.75
CA TRP A 17 16.68 1.73 7.39
C TRP A 17 17.79 0.74 7.08
N ASP A 18 18.86 0.74 7.86
CA ASP A 18 20.02 -0.12 7.64
C ASP A 18 19.67 -1.60 7.80
N PHE A 19 18.78 -1.92 8.72
CA PHE A 19 18.29 -3.29 8.89
C PHE A 19 17.58 -3.79 7.62
N PHE A 20 16.60 -3.05 7.13
CA PHE A 20 15.84 -3.48 5.96
C PHE A 20 16.68 -3.52 4.67
N THR A 21 17.63 -2.59 4.54
CA THR A 21 18.52 -2.55 3.36
C THR A 21 19.57 -3.66 3.36
N SER A 22 19.88 -4.23 4.53
CA SER A 22 20.81 -5.36 4.66
C SER A 22 20.20 -6.73 4.29
N LEU A 23 18.88 -6.81 4.15
CA LEU A 23 18.21 -8.08 3.88
C LEU A 23 18.50 -8.57 2.44
N PRO A 24 18.95 -9.82 2.29
CA PRO A 24 19.39 -10.36 0.98
C PRO A 24 18.21 -10.86 0.10
N THR A 25 16.99 -10.41 0.39
CA THR A 25 15.76 -10.87 -0.26
C THR A 25 14.82 -9.72 -0.54
N ALA A 26 13.74 -9.97 -1.27
CA ALA A 26 12.67 -8.99 -1.42
C ALA A 26 12.01 -8.71 -0.07
N VAL A 27 11.74 -7.44 0.17
CA VAL A 27 11.05 -6.94 1.37
C VAL A 27 9.72 -6.35 0.92
N VAL A 28 8.63 -6.88 1.45
CA VAL A 28 7.28 -6.39 1.20
C VAL A 28 6.82 -5.61 2.42
N VAL A 29 6.59 -4.32 2.24
CA VAL A 29 6.13 -3.43 3.30
C VAL A 29 4.59 -3.38 3.31
N ASP A 30 3.99 -3.69 4.44
CA ASP A 30 2.54 -3.64 4.61
C ASP A 30 2.03 -2.20 4.73
N HIS A 31 0.85 -1.97 4.16
CA HIS A 31 0.00 -0.79 4.36
C HIS A 31 0.72 0.55 4.12
N MET A 32 1.68 0.59 3.15
CA MET A 32 2.40 1.82 2.77
C MET A 32 3.06 2.53 3.98
N VAL A 33 3.59 1.76 4.94
CA VAL A 33 4.16 2.25 6.22
C VAL A 33 3.17 3.05 7.09
N ARG A 34 1.87 2.91 6.88
CA ARG A 34 0.83 3.68 7.59
C ARG A 34 1.08 5.20 7.60
N PRO A 35 1.02 5.86 6.43
CA PRO A 35 1.22 7.30 6.38
C PRO A 35 0.17 8.05 7.22
N ASP A 36 0.58 9.14 7.83
CA ASP A 36 -0.35 10.10 8.45
C ASP A 36 -1.07 10.88 7.34
N VAL A 37 -2.32 10.52 7.07
CA VAL A 37 -3.14 11.15 6.03
C VAL A 37 -3.54 12.60 6.33
N THR A 38 -3.26 13.10 7.53
CA THR A 38 -3.42 14.52 7.88
C THR A 38 -2.28 15.39 7.34
N GLN A 39 -1.17 14.77 6.99
CA GLN A 39 0.00 15.45 6.42
C GLN A 39 -0.10 15.51 4.89
N PRO A 40 0.60 16.47 4.27
CA PRO A 40 0.71 16.48 2.81
C PRO A 40 1.34 15.18 2.27
N VAL A 41 0.87 14.73 1.11
CA VAL A 41 1.42 13.54 0.43
C VAL A 41 2.90 13.69 0.04
N ASP A 42 3.38 14.91 -0.10
CA ASP A 42 4.78 15.29 -0.33
C ASP A 42 5.49 15.71 0.97
N GLY A 43 4.87 15.45 2.11
CA GLY A 43 5.46 15.69 3.43
C GLY A 43 6.69 14.81 3.71
N PRO A 44 7.57 15.26 4.63
CA PRO A 44 8.89 14.64 4.82
C PRO A 44 8.84 13.17 5.22
N GLU A 45 7.86 12.76 5.99
CA GLU A 45 7.71 11.38 6.46
C GLU A 45 7.41 10.43 5.29
N PHE A 46 6.40 10.74 4.48
CA PHE A 46 6.06 9.90 3.35
C PHE A 46 7.08 9.99 2.20
N GLU A 47 7.71 11.16 2.04
CA GLU A 47 8.82 11.33 1.10
C GLU A 47 10.02 10.44 1.47
N LEU A 48 10.29 10.23 2.76
CA LEU A 48 11.32 9.31 3.21
C LEU A 48 11.02 7.86 2.78
N PHE A 49 9.77 7.43 2.86
CA PHE A 49 9.36 6.11 2.37
C PHE A 49 9.47 5.99 0.83
N VAL A 50 9.06 7.02 0.10
CA VAL A 50 9.23 7.07 -1.36
C VAL A 50 10.72 6.99 -1.73
N LYS A 51 11.58 7.71 -1.02
CA LYS A 51 13.03 7.64 -1.18
C LYS A 51 13.56 6.23 -0.89
N PHE A 52 13.11 5.62 0.22
CA PHE A 52 13.48 4.25 0.59
C PHE A 52 13.18 3.25 -0.54
N MET A 53 11.97 3.28 -1.08
CA MET A 53 11.60 2.43 -2.20
C MET A 53 12.40 2.73 -3.48
N ARG A 54 12.77 4.00 -3.71
CA ARG A 54 13.54 4.41 -4.90
C ARG A 54 14.98 3.91 -4.84
N GLU A 55 15.62 4.00 -3.69
CA GLU A 55 17.00 3.58 -3.48
C GLU A 55 17.17 2.07 -3.33
N HIS A 56 16.09 1.35 -2.98
CA HIS A 56 16.12 -0.09 -2.73
C HIS A 56 15.15 -0.86 -3.64
N PRO A 57 15.62 -1.33 -4.82
CA PRO A 57 14.78 -2.01 -5.81
C PRO A 57 14.15 -3.32 -5.34
N ASN A 58 14.67 -3.92 -4.28
CA ASN A 58 14.12 -5.12 -3.64
C ASN A 58 12.93 -4.84 -2.70
N VAL A 59 12.61 -3.56 -2.45
CA VAL A 59 11.48 -3.17 -1.58
C VAL A 59 10.20 -3.03 -2.40
N TRP A 60 9.15 -3.67 -1.93
CA TRP A 60 7.79 -3.67 -2.47
C TRP A 60 6.84 -3.05 -1.44
N SER A 61 5.71 -2.54 -1.88
CA SER A 61 4.67 -2.02 -0.99
C SER A 61 3.32 -2.66 -1.26
N LYS A 62 2.59 -3.03 -0.20
CA LYS A 62 1.16 -3.29 -0.30
C LYS A 62 0.38 -1.99 -0.13
N VAL A 63 -0.42 -1.65 -1.14
CA VAL A 63 -1.41 -0.57 -1.08
C VAL A 63 -2.71 -1.14 -0.54
N SER A 64 -2.76 -1.33 0.75
CA SER A 64 -3.82 -2.02 1.48
C SER A 64 -4.21 -1.24 2.74
N CYS A 65 -5.27 -1.67 3.39
CA CYS A 65 -5.71 -1.16 4.69
C CYS A 65 -6.13 0.33 4.72
N PRO A 66 -6.78 0.88 3.66
CA PRO A 66 -7.20 2.27 3.68
C PRO A 66 -8.21 2.56 4.82
N GLU A 67 -8.97 1.56 5.22
CA GLU A 67 -9.99 1.66 6.29
C GLU A 67 -9.41 1.96 7.68
N ARG A 68 -8.14 1.63 7.93
CA ARG A 68 -7.43 1.97 9.17
C ARG A 68 -6.64 3.28 9.10
N LEU A 69 -6.30 3.70 7.89
CA LEU A 69 -5.52 4.92 7.65
C LEU A 69 -6.41 6.15 7.56
N SER A 70 -7.61 5.98 6.99
CA SER A 70 -8.53 7.06 6.69
C SER A 70 -9.13 7.69 7.96
N ILE A 71 -9.15 9.01 8.01
CA ILE A 71 -9.95 9.80 8.95
C ILE A 71 -11.27 10.25 8.32
N ALA A 72 -11.37 10.26 6.98
CA ALA A 72 -12.62 10.54 6.26
C ALA A 72 -13.62 9.37 6.36
N GLY A 73 -13.10 8.15 6.58
CA GLY A 73 -13.90 6.94 6.73
C GLY A 73 -14.55 6.45 5.42
N PRO A 74 -15.50 5.51 5.56
CA PRO A 74 -16.34 5.07 4.46
C PRO A 74 -17.27 6.20 3.99
N PRO A 75 -17.93 6.07 2.82
CA PRO A 75 -18.86 7.08 2.33
C PRO A 75 -19.97 7.35 3.36
N ALA A 76 -20.36 8.62 3.46
CA ALA A 76 -21.38 9.05 4.41
C ALA A 76 -22.82 8.69 3.96
N LEU A 77 -23.01 8.38 2.68
CA LEU A 77 -24.30 8.10 2.07
C LEU A 77 -24.28 6.77 1.32
N ASP A 78 -25.38 6.04 1.38
CA ASP A 78 -25.59 4.82 0.61
C ASP A 78 -25.41 5.09 -0.89
N GLY A 79 -24.62 4.26 -1.55
CA GLY A 79 -24.35 4.33 -2.99
C GLY A 79 -23.13 5.17 -3.39
N GLU A 80 -22.49 5.86 -2.48
CA GLU A 80 -21.19 6.47 -2.76
C GLU A 80 -20.08 5.42 -2.81
N ARG A 81 -19.25 5.47 -3.85
CA ARG A 81 -18.17 4.50 -4.08
C ARG A 81 -16.77 5.11 -3.95
N ASN A 82 -16.61 6.19 -3.21
CA ASN A 82 -15.33 6.84 -2.98
C ASN A 82 -14.93 6.83 -1.50
N ALA A 83 -15.03 5.68 -0.88
CA ALA A 83 -14.57 5.46 0.48
C ALA A 83 -13.08 5.81 0.64
N TYR A 84 -12.69 6.22 1.85
CA TYR A 84 -11.28 6.40 2.23
C TYR A 84 -10.50 7.35 1.31
N ARG A 85 -11.15 8.43 0.84
CA ARG A 85 -10.64 9.35 -0.18
C ARG A 85 -9.36 10.11 0.23
N ASP A 86 -9.15 10.29 1.51
CA ASP A 86 -7.95 10.91 2.09
C ASP A 86 -6.69 10.04 1.96
N VAL A 87 -6.87 8.72 1.81
CA VAL A 87 -5.77 7.77 1.56
C VAL A 87 -5.37 7.71 0.08
N VAL A 88 -6.29 8.07 -0.82
CA VAL A 88 -6.08 7.98 -2.29
C VAL A 88 -4.79 8.65 -2.77
N PRO A 89 -4.43 9.88 -2.35
CA PRO A 89 -3.20 10.54 -2.84
C PRO A 89 -1.94 9.73 -2.51
N PHE A 90 -1.87 9.16 -1.32
CA PHE A 90 -0.73 8.36 -0.85
C PHE A 90 -0.59 7.06 -1.64
N ALA A 91 -1.67 6.29 -1.72
CA ALA A 91 -1.69 5.02 -2.44
C ALA A 91 -1.44 5.22 -3.94
N ARG A 92 -2.07 6.22 -4.57
CA ARG A 92 -1.85 6.57 -5.97
C ARG A 92 -0.39 6.92 -6.25
N ARG A 93 0.23 7.72 -5.40
CA ARG A 93 1.64 8.09 -5.54
C ARG A 93 2.55 6.87 -5.57
N ILE A 94 2.33 5.88 -4.69
CA ILE A 94 3.11 4.64 -4.69
C ILE A 94 2.86 3.83 -5.96
N VAL A 95 1.61 3.68 -6.38
CA VAL A 95 1.25 2.93 -7.60
C VAL A 95 1.87 3.56 -8.85
N GLU A 96 1.79 4.88 -8.99
CA GLU A 96 2.32 5.58 -10.17
C GLU A 96 3.85 5.66 -10.17
N THR A 97 4.48 5.77 -8.99
CA THR A 97 5.95 5.87 -8.89
C THR A 97 6.62 4.51 -9.03
N PHE A 98 6.00 3.46 -8.52
CA PHE A 98 6.56 2.11 -8.46
C PHE A 98 5.61 1.03 -9.02
N PRO A 99 5.12 1.19 -10.26
CA PRO A 99 4.05 0.34 -10.80
C PRO A 99 4.39 -1.14 -10.82
N ASP A 100 5.67 -1.48 -10.86
CA ASP A 100 6.15 -2.88 -10.90
C ASP A 100 6.45 -3.48 -9.51
N ARG A 101 6.24 -2.74 -8.43
CA ARG A 101 6.57 -3.18 -7.07
C ARG A 101 5.48 -2.87 -6.05
N VAL A 102 4.23 -2.84 -6.52
CA VAL A 102 3.04 -2.65 -5.69
C VAL A 102 2.16 -3.88 -5.74
N LEU A 103 1.54 -4.17 -4.60
CA LEU A 103 0.57 -5.23 -4.40
C LEU A 103 -0.69 -4.63 -3.78
N TRP A 104 -1.82 -5.27 -3.95
CA TRP A 104 -3.07 -4.89 -3.31
C TRP A 104 -3.61 -6.03 -2.46
N GLY A 105 -4.39 -5.70 -1.42
CA GLY A 105 -5.09 -6.66 -0.61
C GLY A 105 -6.09 -5.96 0.32
N THR A 106 -7.08 -6.72 0.81
CA THR A 106 -8.16 -6.21 1.67
C THR A 106 -7.76 -6.11 3.14
N ASP A 107 -6.68 -6.73 3.57
CA ASP A 107 -6.30 -6.93 4.98
C ASP A 107 -7.31 -7.79 5.77
N TRP A 108 -8.10 -8.64 5.04
CA TRP A 108 -9.00 -9.58 5.70
C TRP A 108 -8.25 -10.47 6.71
N PRO A 109 -8.75 -10.72 7.93
CA PRO A 109 -10.08 -10.41 8.46
C PRO A 109 -10.19 -9.06 9.19
N HIS A 110 -9.46 -8.03 8.77
CA HIS A 110 -9.48 -6.66 9.30
C HIS A 110 -9.13 -6.59 10.80
N PRO A 111 -7.96 -7.09 11.20
CA PRO A 111 -7.56 -7.09 12.60
C PRO A 111 -7.49 -5.63 13.12
N ASN A 112 -7.73 -5.48 14.42
CA ASN A 112 -7.70 -4.18 15.11
C ASN A 112 -8.84 -3.19 14.79
N LEU A 113 -9.79 -3.52 13.92
CA LEU A 113 -11.02 -2.74 13.74
C LEU A 113 -12.11 -3.23 14.69
N LYS A 114 -12.37 -2.45 15.74
CA LYS A 114 -13.37 -2.81 16.77
C LYS A 114 -14.73 -2.17 16.56
N ASN A 115 -14.76 -1.00 15.95
CA ASN A 115 -15.95 -0.17 15.84
C ASN A 115 -16.52 -0.10 14.41
N HIS A 116 -15.82 -0.64 13.46
CA HIS A 116 -16.18 -0.59 12.05
C HIS A 116 -15.63 -1.85 11.35
N MET A 117 -16.51 -2.65 10.79
CA MET A 117 -16.12 -3.73 9.87
C MET A 117 -16.21 -3.17 8.45
N PRO A 118 -15.10 -3.07 7.72
CA PRO A 118 -15.14 -2.54 6.36
C PRO A 118 -15.92 -3.49 5.44
N ASP A 119 -16.54 -2.91 4.43
CA ASP A 119 -17.10 -3.63 3.30
C ASP A 119 -15.98 -3.88 2.28
N ASP A 120 -15.63 -5.13 2.04
CA ASP A 120 -14.61 -5.51 1.05
C ASP A 120 -14.96 -5.01 -0.36
N GLY A 121 -16.24 -4.85 -0.69
CA GLY A 121 -16.68 -4.22 -1.93
C GLY A 121 -16.20 -2.78 -2.08
N LEU A 122 -16.24 -1.99 -1.00
CA LEU A 122 -15.68 -0.62 -0.98
C LEU A 122 -14.16 -0.62 -1.10
N LEU A 123 -13.48 -1.63 -0.57
CA LEU A 123 -12.03 -1.78 -0.74
C LEU A 123 -11.67 -2.12 -2.20
N VAL A 124 -12.50 -2.92 -2.88
CA VAL A 124 -12.35 -3.16 -4.33
C VAL A 124 -12.64 -1.88 -5.13
N ASP A 125 -13.67 -1.13 -4.77
CA ASP A 125 -14.01 0.14 -5.43
C ASP A 125 -12.93 1.23 -5.23
N PHE A 126 -12.06 1.07 -4.24
CA PHE A 126 -10.88 1.94 -4.03
C PHE A 126 -9.82 1.78 -5.14
N ILE A 127 -9.74 0.61 -5.79
CA ILE A 127 -8.71 0.29 -6.79
C ILE A 127 -8.66 1.28 -7.95
N PRO A 128 -9.77 1.64 -8.64
CA PRO A 128 -9.71 2.59 -9.75
C PRO A 128 -9.27 4.00 -9.35
N HIS A 129 -9.38 4.35 -8.08
CA HIS A 129 -8.94 5.66 -7.58
C HIS A 129 -7.41 5.72 -7.39
N ILE A 130 -6.76 4.59 -7.14
CA ILE A 130 -5.31 4.50 -6.92
C ILE A 130 -4.54 4.01 -8.14
N ALA A 131 -5.13 3.13 -8.93
CA ALA A 131 -4.62 2.60 -10.19
C ALA A 131 -5.55 3.07 -11.33
N THR A 132 -5.28 4.25 -11.87
CA THR A 132 -6.21 4.99 -12.74
C THR A 132 -6.28 4.46 -14.18
N THR A 133 -5.42 3.53 -14.56
CA THR A 133 -5.42 2.89 -15.88
C THR A 133 -5.54 1.38 -15.76
N ALA A 134 -6.09 0.74 -16.80
CA ALA A 134 -6.19 -0.71 -16.87
C ALA A 134 -4.80 -1.39 -16.77
N GLU A 135 -3.76 -0.75 -17.29
CA GLU A 135 -2.38 -1.25 -17.18
C GLU A 135 -1.90 -1.26 -15.73
N LEU A 136 -2.07 -0.15 -14.98
CA LEU A 136 -1.70 -0.09 -13.56
C LEU A 136 -2.47 -1.08 -12.72
N GLN A 137 -3.78 -1.24 -12.98
CA GLN A 137 -4.61 -2.24 -12.30
C GLN A 137 -4.10 -3.66 -12.58
N ARG A 138 -3.83 -3.99 -13.85
CA ARG A 138 -3.28 -5.29 -14.23
C ARG A 138 -1.94 -5.57 -13.55
N LYS A 139 -1.03 -4.62 -13.57
CA LYS A 139 0.26 -4.75 -12.87
C LYS A 139 0.08 -5.05 -11.39
N MET A 140 -0.71 -4.23 -10.70
CA MET A 140 -0.91 -4.34 -9.26
C MET A 140 -1.63 -5.63 -8.84
N LEU A 141 -2.63 -6.08 -9.63
CA LEU A 141 -3.52 -7.19 -9.26
C LEU A 141 -3.07 -8.54 -9.84
N VAL A 142 -2.28 -8.56 -10.90
CA VAL A 142 -1.93 -9.78 -11.63
C VAL A 142 -0.42 -9.92 -11.82
N ASP A 143 0.21 -9.01 -12.56
CA ASP A 143 1.57 -9.21 -13.02
C ASP A 143 2.58 -9.19 -11.85
N ASN A 144 2.43 -8.26 -10.91
CA ASN A 144 3.28 -8.15 -9.74
C ASN A 144 3.12 -9.32 -8.75
N PRO A 145 1.89 -9.72 -8.36
CA PRO A 145 1.69 -10.93 -7.57
C PRO A 145 2.28 -12.17 -8.22
N MET A 146 2.08 -12.37 -9.52
CA MET A 146 2.64 -13.50 -10.25
C MET A 146 4.17 -13.49 -10.18
N ARG A 147 4.81 -12.35 -10.44
CA ARG A 147 6.26 -12.23 -10.40
C ARG A 147 6.85 -12.47 -9.00
N LEU A 148 6.18 -12.01 -7.95
CA LEU A 148 6.70 -12.13 -6.59
C LEU A 148 6.45 -13.51 -5.98
N TYR A 149 5.24 -14.04 -6.14
CA TYR A 149 4.81 -15.27 -5.46
C TYR A 149 4.96 -16.53 -6.32
N TRP A 150 4.93 -16.38 -7.64
CA TRP A 150 5.06 -17.49 -8.60
C TRP A 150 6.06 -17.19 -9.72
N PRO A 151 7.32 -16.89 -9.38
CA PRO A 151 8.31 -16.46 -10.38
C PRO A 151 8.60 -17.50 -11.47
N GLU A 152 8.28 -18.78 -11.22
CA GLU A 152 8.44 -19.86 -12.19
C GLU A 152 7.33 -19.89 -13.27
N GLN A 153 6.28 -19.10 -13.10
CA GLN A 153 5.13 -19.02 -14.01
C GLN A 153 4.99 -17.64 -14.68
N SER A 154 5.89 -16.71 -14.37
CA SER A 154 5.86 -15.34 -14.86
C SER A 154 6.76 -15.14 -16.09
#